data_bcb730acd64fee0606f54c4f7ec65465
#
_entry.id   bcb730acd64fee0606f54c4f7ec65465
#
_cell.length_a   1.000
_cell.length_b   1.000
_cell.length_c   1.000
_cell.angle_alpha   90.00
_cell.angle_beta   90.00
_cell.angle_gamma   90.00
#
_symmetry.space_group_name_H-M   'P 1'
#
loop_
_entity.id
_entity.type
_entity.pdbx_description
1 polymer ?
#
loop_
_entity_poly.entity_id
_entity_poly.type
_entity_poly.pdbx_seq_one_letter_code
_entity_poly.pdbx_strand_id
1 'polypeptide(L)'
;MRRFFIQLIETEPQLALIAEEKSPTRISLRGVSAINCSDMEASMKISTKGRYALRLMLDLAIYNTGEPVSIKDIAGRQQISEKYLEQIISILNKASFVRSIRGAQGGYMLTRDPKEYTVGMILRLTEGDLAPVSCVGKDYVGCDRRDSCVTVRIWERINDAVNGVVDSITLADMLEWHNETSNDYVI
;
A
#
# COMPACT_ATOMS: atom_id res chain seq x y z
N MET A 1 43.25 37.56 -4.56
CA MET A 1 43.53 37.32 -3.13
C MET A 1 42.23 37.50 -2.34
N ARG A 2 41.56 36.45 -1.98
CA ARG A 2 40.57 36.41 -0.89
C ARG A 2 40.61 35.01 -0.30
N ARG A 3 41.07 34.92 0.95
CA ARG A 3 41.22 33.74 1.79
C ARG A 3 39.82 33.27 2.22
N PHE A 4 39.47 32.02 1.97
CA PHE A 4 38.35 31.36 2.61
C PHE A 4 38.80 30.84 3.97
N PHE A 5 38.15 31.31 5.02
CA PHE A 5 38.25 30.81 6.38
C PHE A 5 37.41 29.52 6.48
N ILE A 6 38.06 28.41 6.71
CA ILE A 6 37.41 27.18 7.12
C ILE A 6 37.27 27.24 8.64
N GLN A 7 36.05 27.30 9.13
CA GLN A 7 35.73 27.26 10.54
C GLN A 7 35.50 25.79 10.91
N LEU A 8 36.47 25.21 11.62
CA LEU A 8 36.36 23.89 12.25
C LEU A 8 35.35 24.02 13.40
N ILE A 9 34.26 23.26 13.29
CA ILE A 9 33.35 23.05 14.41
C ILE A 9 33.87 21.84 15.17
N GLU A 10 34.45 22.11 16.33
CA GLU A 10 34.80 21.11 17.34
C GLU A 10 33.49 20.52 17.90
N THR A 11 33.28 19.23 17.65
CA THR A 11 32.21 18.46 18.30
C THR A 11 32.74 17.90 19.59
N GLU A 12 32.22 18.37 20.70
CA GLU A 12 32.47 17.87 22.04
C GLU A 12 32.00 16.41 22.21
N PRO A 13 32.75 15.56 22.95
CA PRO A 13 32.36 14.23 23.30
C PRO A 13 31.65 14.21 24.67
N GLN A 14 30.33 14.39 24.68
CA GLN A 14 29.52 14.20 25.89
C GLN A 14 28.24 13.42 25.61
N LEU A 15 28.37 12.14 25.34
CA LEU A 15 27.23 11.20 25.38
C LEU A 15 27.72 9.76 25.65
N ALA A 16 28.46 9.60 26.71
CA ALA A 16 28.85 8.29 27.21
C ALA A 16 28.76 8.26 28.74
N LEU A 17 27.55 8.28 29.29
CA LEU A 17 27.29 7.90 30.71
C LEU A 17 25.79 7.95 31.02
N ILE A 18 24.97 7.07 30.44
CA ILE A 18 23.74 6.57 31.05
C ILE A 18 23.52 5.13 30.54
N ALA A 19 24.26 4.21 31.07
CA ALA A 19 23.95 2.80 31.01
C ALA A 19 24.14 2.24 32.43
N GLU A 20 23.23 2.56 33.33
CA GLU A 20 23.07 1.80 34.56
C GLU A 20 21.69 1.14 34.53
N GLU A 21 21.77 -0.18 34.48
CA GLU A 21 20.70 -1.13 34.58
C GLU A 21 19.83 -0.86 35.79
N LYS A 22 18.52 -0.63 35.54
CA LYS A 22 17.46 -0.97 36.50
C LYS A 22 16.60 -2.04 35.87
N SER A 23 16.80 -3.25 36.36
CA SER A 23 15.93 -4.40 36.22
C SER A 23 14.46 -4.00 36.36
N PRO A 24 13.58 -4.35 35.39
CA PRO A 24 12.17 -4.03 35.52
C PRO A 24 11.55 -4.87 36.62
N THR A 25 11.09 -4.20 37.66
CA THR A 25 10.27 -4.76 38.76
C THR A 25 9.08 -5.49 38.13
N ARG A 26 9.00 -6.78 38.34
CA ARG A 26 7.90 -7.65 37.94
C ARG A 26 6.59 -7.17 38.56
N ILE A 27 5.80 -6.38 37.81
CA ILE A 27 4.44 -6.01 38.22
C ILE A 27 3.58 -7.26 38.00
N SER A 28 3.13 -7.86 39.13
CA SER A 28 2.19 -8.97 39.12
C SER A 28 0.80 -8.46 38.72
N LEU A 29 0.43 -8.64 37.47
CA LEU A 29 -0.93 -8.35 36.97
C LEU A 29 -1.84 -9.53 37.29
N ARG A 30 -2.26 -9.66 38.53
CA ARG A 30 -3.40 -10.51 38.90
C ARG A 30 -4.68 -9.68 38.73
N GLY A 31 -5.48 -10.05 37.70
CA GLY A 31 -6.85 -9.55 37.55
C GLY A 31 -7.17 -8.78 36.26
N VAL A 32 -6.33 -8.85 35.21
CA VAL A 32 -6.76 -8.39 33.92
C VAL A 32 -7.21 -9.62 33.10
N SER A 33 -8.52 -9.72 32.89
CA SER A 33 -9.10 -10.66 31.96
C SER A 33 -8.30 -10.57 30.64
N ALA A 34 -7.75 -11.69 30.19
CA ALA A 34 -6.96 -11.75 28.98
C ALA A 34 -7.85 -11.30 27.80
N ILE A 35 -7.65 -10.08 27.35
CA ILE A 35 -8.12 -9.66 26.03
C ILE A 35 -7.30 -10.51 25.06
N ASN A 36 -7.97 -11.46 24.42
CA ASN A 36 -7.38 -12.28 23.37
C ASN A 36 -6.87 -11.37 22.27
N CYS A 37 -5.57 -11.19 22.22
CA CYS A 37 -4.87 -10.36 21.22
C CYS A 37 -4.79 -11.07 19.85
N SER A 38 -5.51 -12.18 19.67
CA SER A 38 -5.52 -12.99 18.44
C SER A 38 -6.38 -12.41 17.30
N ASP A 39 -7.18 -11.37 17.56
CA ASP A 39 -8.07 -10.76 16.56
C ASP A 39 -7.59 -9.38 16.07
N MET A 40 -6.36 -8.99 16.38
CA MET A 40 -5.79 -7.70 15.98
C MET A 40 -4.73 -7.83 14.88
N GLU A 41 -5.05 -8.50 13.78
CA GLU A 41 -4.24 -8.38 12.55
C GLU A 41 -4.78 -7.30 11.61
N ALA A 42 -5.04 -6.10 12.12
CA ALA A 42 -5.09 -4.90 11.30
C ALA A 42 -3.66 -4.33 11.21
N SER A 43 -2.76 -5.08 10.57
CA SER A 43 -1.45 -4.56 10.19
C SER A 43 -1.62 -3.78 8.89
N MET A 44 -1.28 -2.49 8.86
CA MET A 44 -1.19 -1.67 7.65
C MET A 44 -0.05 -2.20 6.76
N LYS A 45 -0.27 -3.34 6.16
CA LYS A 45 0.67 -4.10 5.36
C LYS A 45 0.04 -4.37 4.01
N ILE A 46 0.50 -3.67 2.98
CA ILE A 46 0.05 -4.01 1.62
C ILE A 46 0.58 -5.39 1.25
N SER A 47 -0.33 -6.32 1.08
CA SER A 47 -0.01 -7.72 0.77
C SER A 47 0.59 -7.87 -0.63
N THR A 48 1.10 -9.05 -0.92
CA THR A 48 1.55 -9.40 -2.28
C THR A 48 0.38 -9.31 -3.28
N LYS A 49 -0.84 -9.62 -2.84
CA LYS A 49 -2.04 -9.56 -3.69
C LYS A 49 -2.34 -8.11 -4.13
N GLY A 50 -2.32 -7.13 -3.22
CA GLY A 50 -2.53 -5.72 -3.54
C GLY A 50 -1.45 -5.16 -4.46
N ARG A 51 -0.18 -5.46 -4.15
CA ARG A 51 0.95 -5.05 -5.00
C ARG A 51 0.85 -5.61 -6.42
N TYR A 52 0.46 -6.87 -6.56
CA TYR A 52 0.31 -7.51 -7.87
C TYR A 52 -0.95 -7.08 -8.60
N ALA A 53 -2.01 -6.71 -7.89
CA ALA A 53 -3.18 -6.10 -8.49
C ALA A 53 -2.86 -4.74 -9.15
N LEU A 54 -2.07 -3.90 -8.48
CA LEU A 54 -1.59 -2.64 -9.08
C LEU A 54 -0.73 -2.90 -10.31
N ARG A 55 0.22 -3.86 -10.26
CA ARG A 55 1.06 -4.23 -11.40
C ARG A 55 0.25 -4.76 -12.58
N LEU A 56 -0.77 -5.59 -12.31
CA LEU A 56 -1.67 -6.14 -13.33
C LEU A 56 -2.50 -5.03 -13.99
N MET A 57 -3.09 -4.13 -13.20
CA MET A 57 -3.88 -3.02 -13.72
C MET A 57 -3.02 -2.06 -14.55
N LEU A 58 -1.79 -1.78 -14.12
CA LEU A 58 -0.83 -0.98 -14.88
C LEU A 58 -0.43 -1.67 -16.19
N ASP A 59 -0.17 -2.97 -16.17
CA ASP A 59 0.15 -3.75 -17.39
C ASP A 59 -0.99 -3.66 -18.39
N LEU A 60 -2.23 -3.82 -17.96
CA LEU A 60 -3.41 -3.62 -18.80
C LEU A 60 -3.53 -2.20 -19.35
N ALA A 61 -3.10 -1.19 -18.62
CA ALA A 61 -3.11 0.20 -19.10
C ALA A 61 -2.02 0.47 -20.14
N ILE A 62 -0.80 -0.06 -19.91
CA ILE A 62 0.33 0.07 -20.84
C ILE A 62 0.00 -0.57 -22.20
N TYR A 63 -0.60 -1.76 -22.17
CA TYR A 63 -0.91 -2.52 -23.40
C TYR A 63 -2.38 -2.34 -23.84
N ASN A 64 -3.02 -1.25 -23.47
CA ASN A 64 -4.38 -0.91 -23.91
C ASN A 64 -4.41 -0.39 -25.34
N THR A 65 -4.25 -1.28 -26.28
CA THR A 65 -4.30 -0.99 -27.74
C THR A 65 -5.72 -1.11 -28.33
N GLY A 66 -6.72 -1.39 -27.49
CA GLY A 66 -8.07 -1.76 -27.93
C GLY A 66 -8.28 -3.27 -28.08
N GLU A 67 -7.22 -4.07 -27.99
CA GLU A 67 -7.24 -5.52 -28.03
C GLU A 67 -7.11 -6.13 -26.64
N PRO A 68 -7.70 -7.33 -26.38
CA PRO A 68 -7.58 -7.98 -25.08
C PRO A 68 -6.15 -8.46 -24.82
N VAL A 69 -5.67 -8.29 -23.62
CA VAL A 69 -4.35 -8.75 -23.16
C VAL A 69 -4.48 -10.14 -22.53
N SER A 70 -3.74 -11.12 -23.01
CA SER A 70 -3.78 -12.47 -22.45
C SER A 70 -3.14 -12.53 -21.07
N ILE A 71 -3.66 -13.37 -20.18
CA ILE A 71 -3.11 -13.56 -18.83
C ILE A 71 -1.69 -14.14 -18.89
N LYS A 72 -1.40 -14.94 -19.89
CA LYS A 72 -0.09 -15.54 -20.13
C LYS A 72 0.96 -14.46 -20.43
N ASP A 73 0.62 -13.47 -21.25
CA ASP A 73 1.52 -12.38 -21.59
C ASP A 73 1.80 -11.50 -20.38
N ILE A 74 0.75 -11.18 -19.59
CA ILE A 74 0.89 -10.46 -18.32
C ILE A 74 1.80 -11.25 -17.36
N ALA A 75 1.58 -12.56 -17.22
CA ALA A 75 2.37 -13.44 -16.36
C ALA A 75 3.86 -13.42 -16.74
N GLY A 76 4.15 -13.50 -18.04
CA GLY A 76 5.51 -13.45 -18.57
C GLY A 76 6.20 -12.11 -18.30
N ARG A 77 5.52 -10.98 -18.60
CA ARG A 77 6.08 -9.63 -18.35
C ARG A 77 6.28 -9.33 -16.88
N GLN A 78 5.31 -9.70 -16.05
CA GLN A 78 5.32 -9.38 -14.64
C GLN A 78 6.08 -10.40 -13.77
N GLN A 79 6.46 -11.56 -14.34
CA GLN A 79 7.09 -12.68 -13.65
C GLN A 79 6.26 -13.18 -12.45
N ILE A 80 4.94 -13.29 -12.66
CA ILE A 80 3.97 -13.77 -11.70
C ILE A 80 3.28 -14.99 -12.29
N SER A 81 3.00 -16.01 -11.49
CA SER A 81 2.32 -17.21 -12.00
C SER A 81 0.91 -16.88 -12.52
N GLU A 82 0.53 -17.48 -13.64
CA GLU A 82 -0.80 -17.32 -14.24
C GLU A 82 -1.92 -17.63 -13.22
N LYS A 83 -1.78 -18.74 -12.49
CA LYS A 83 -2.74 -19.14 -11.45
C LYS A 83 -2.97 -18.07 -10.38
N TYR A 84 -1.92 -17.33 -10.00
CA TYR A 84 -2.05 -16.27 -9.01
C TYR A 84 -2.69 -15.02 -9.62
N LEU A 85 -2.35 -14.68 -10.84
CA LEU A 85 -3.01 -13.60 -11.58
C LEU A 85 -4.48 -13.87 -11.82
N GLU A 86 -4.88 -15.13 -12.11
CA GLU A 86 -6.30 -15.53 -12.24
C GLU A 86 -7.11 -15.25 -10.96
N GLN A 87 -6.53 -15.48 -9.80
CA GLN A 87 -7.17 -15.14 -8.52
C GLN A 87 -7.41 -13.64 -8.38
N ILE A 88 -6.41 -12.83 -8.70
CA ILE A 88 -6.49 -11.37 -8.62
C ILE A 88 -7.50 -10.84 -9.64
N ILE A 89 -7.39 -11.29 -10.88
CA ILE A 89 -8.23 -10.81 -11.97
C ILE A 89 -9.71 -11.21 -11.77
N SER A 90 -9.96 -12.35 -11.09
CA SER A 90 -11.32 -12.73 -10.70
C SER A 90 -11.95 -11.69 -9.77
N ILE A 91 -11.19 -11.12 -8.84
CA ILE A 91 -11.65 -10.08 -7.92
C ILE A 91 -11.93 -8.79 -8.71
N LEU A 92 -10.99 -8.38 -9.56
CA LEU A 92 -11.10 -7.19 -10.39
C LEU A 92 -12.28 -7.27 -11.38
N ASN A 93 -12.52 -8.45 -11.95
CA ASN A 93 -13.62 -8.70 -12.87
C ASN A 93 -14.98 -8.65 -12.17
N LYS A 94 -15.10 -9.23 -10.97
CA LYS A 94 -16.33 -9.13 -10.15
C LYS A 94 -16.67 -7.70 -9.78
N ALA A 95 -15.68 -6.86 -9.57
CA ALA A 95 -15.85 -5.43 -9.29
C ALA A 95 -16.01 -4.57 -10.56
N SER A 96 -16.05 -5.20 -11.74
CA SER A 96 -16.12 -4.50 -13.02
C SER A 96 -14.99 -3.52 -13.28
N PHE A 97 -13.79 -3.80 -12.77
CA PHE A 97 -12.58 -3.04 -13.09
C PHE A 97 -11.96 -3.52 -14.40
N VAL A 98 -12.11 -4.81 -14.67
CA VAL A 98 -11.69 -5.44 -15.92
C VAL A 98 -12.86 -6.24 -16.49
N ARG A 99 -12.81 -6.50 -17.80
CA ARG A 99 -13.71 -7.42 -18.48
C ARG A 99 -12.92 -8.52 -19.18
N SER A 100 -13.46 -9.72 -19.19
CA SER A 100 -12.87 -10.84 -19.92
C SER A 100 -13.48 -10.97 -21.32
N ILE A 101 -12.65 -11.21 -22.32
CA ILE A 101 -13.04 -11.50 -23.70
C ILE A 101 -12.70 -12.97 -23.98
N ARG A 102 -13.70 -13.75 -24.41
CA ARG A 102 -13.50 -15.17 -24.74
C ARG A 102 -13.04 -15.35 -26.20
N GLY A 103 -12.37 -16.46 -26.47
CA GLY A 103 -11.93 -16.85 -27.83
C GLY A 103 -10.44 -17.13 -27.90
N ALA A 104 -9.96 -17.50 -29.08
CA ALA A 104 -8.55 -17.83 -29.31
C ALA A 104 -7.60 -16.64 -29.07
N GLN A 105 -8.08 -15.44 -29.32
CA GLN A 105 -7.38 -14.17 -28.99
C GLN A 105 -8.06 -13.48 -27.78
N GLY A 106 -8.58 -14.25 -26.85
CA GLY A 106 -9.21 -13.74 -25.67
C GLY A 106 -8.22 -13.24 -24.63
N GLY A 107 -8.72 -12.50 -23.66
CA GLY A 107 -7.91 -11.91 -22.60
C GLY A 107 -8.72 -10.97 -21.73
N TYR A 108 -8.07 -9.97 -21.22
CA TYR A 108 -8.66 -8.99 -20.29
C TYR A 108 -8.42 -7.57 -20.77
N MET A 109 -9.38 -6.70 -20.47
CA MET A 109 -9.32 -5.28 -20.82
C MET A 109 -9.83 -4.45 -19.63
N LEU A 110 -9.35 -3.24 -19.50
CA LEU A 110 -9.95 -2.25 -18.59
C LEU A 110 -11.38 -1.93 -19.04
N THR A 111 -12.26 -1.63 -18.09
CA THR A 111 -13.65 -1.25 -18.37
C THR A 111 -13.85 0.25 -18.48
N ARG A 112 -12.90 1.05 -17.96
CA ARG A 112 -12.95 2.51 -17.90
C ARG A 112 -11.61 3.09 -18.34
N ASP A 113 -11.57 4.42 -18.48
CA ASP A 113 -10.32 5.15 -18.69
C ASP A 113 -9.38 4.99 -17.48
N PRO A 114 -8.06 4.86 -17.68
CA PRO A 114 -7.07 4.80 -16.60
C PRO A 114 -7.18 5.94 -15.56
N LYS A 115 -7.66 7.11 -15.94
CA LYS A 115 -7.89 8.25 -15.03
C LYS A 115 -8.99 8.00 -14.00
N GLU A 116 -9.89 7.05 -14.27
CA GLU A 116 -11.00 6.72 -13.39
C GLU A 116 -10.67 5.69 -12.31
N TYR A 117 -9.47 5.11 -12.33
CA TYR A 117 -9.00 4.17 -11.32
C TYR A 117 -7.98 4.85 -10.43
N THR A 118 -8.29 5.01 -9.15
CA THR A 118 -7.28 5.40 -8.17
C THR A 118 -6.55 4.19 -7.59
N VAL A 119 -5.33 4.39 -7.14
CA VAL A 119 -4.57 3.37 -6.39
C VAL A 119 -5.39 2.88 -5.19
N GLY A 120 -6.07 3.79 -4.49
CA GLY A 120 -6.94 3.48 -3.36
C GLY A 120 -8.09 2.55 -3.70
N MET A 121 -8.74 2.74 -4.85
CA MET A 121 -9.81 1.84 -5.33
C MET A 121 -9.30 0.41 -5.52
N ILE A 122 -8.13 0.25 -6.15
CA ILE A 122 -7.53 -1.07 -6.42
C ILE A 122 -7.09 -1.75 -5.13
N LEU A 123 -6.44 -1.01 -4.23
CA LEU A 123 -5.98 -1.55 -2.95
C LEU A 123 -7.14 -1.95 -2.05
N ARG A 124 -8.16 -1.11 -1.89
CA ARG A 124 -9.33 -1.44 -1.06
C ARG A 124 -10.11 -2.65 -1.58
N LEU A 125 -10.11 -2.87 -2.89
CA LEU A 125 -10.74 -4.05 -3.48
C LEU A 125 -10.00 -5.35 -3.11
N THR A 126 -8.69 -5.31 -2.94
CA THR A 126 -7.84 -6.47 -2.69
C THR A 126 -7.49 -6.71 -1.24
N GLU A 127 -7.34 -5.63 -0.47
CA GLU A 127 -6.92 -5.65 0.94
C GLU A 127 -8.10 -5.42 1.91
N GLY A 128 -9.18 -4.80 1.44
CA GLY A 128 -10.22 -4.28 2.31
C GLY A 128 -9.90 -2.88 2.82
N ASP A 129 -10.07 -2.66 4.11
CA ASP A 129 -9.75 -1.38 4.73
C ASP A 129 -8.23 -1.16 4.79
N LEU A 130 -7.80 0.07 4.55
CA LEU A 130 -6.39 0.49 4.63
C LEU A 130 -6.06 1.18 5.96
N ALA A 131 -6.97 1.14 6.93
CA ALA A 131 -6.79 1.75 8.23
C ALA A 131 -5.59 1.13 8.98
N PRO A 132 -4.74 1.95 9.62
CA PRO A 132 -3.58 1.45 10.35
C PRO A 132 -3.95 0.66 11.61
N VAL A 133 -5.11 0.94 12.17
CA VAL A 133 -5.69 0.27 13.35
C VAL A 133 -7.21 0.21 13.22
N SER A 134 -7.83 -0.80 13.80
CA SER A 134 -9.28 -1.04 13.69
C SER A 134 -10.15 0.12 14.18
N CYS A 135 -9.70 0.87 15.19
CA CYS A 135 -10.50 1.96 15.77
C CYS A 135 -10.66 3.20 14.88
N VAL A 136 -9.99 3.27 13.73
CA VAL A 136 -10.17 4.32 12.70
C VAL A 136 -10.60 3.73 11.36
N GLY A 137 -10.85 2.42 11.31
CA GLY A 137 -11.33 1.72 10.13
C GLY A 137 -12.83 1.95 9.87
N LYS A 138 -13.27 1.57 8.66
CA LYS A 138 -14.68 1.69 8.25
C LYS A 138 -15.61 0.78 9.05
N ASP A 139 -15.11 -0.41 9.42
CA ASP A 139 -15.88 -1.42 10.17
C ASP A 139 -15.62 -1.32 11.69
N TYR A 140 -15.42 -0.09 12.16
CA TYR A 140 -15.14 0.16 13.57
C TYR A 140 -16.22 -0.39 14.48
N VAL A 141 -15.85 -1.35 15.31
CA VAL A 141 -16.67 -1.87 16.41
C VAL A 141 -16.21 -1.19 17.70
N GLY A 142 -17.01 -0.33 18.26
CA GLY A 142 -16.77 0.57 19.37
C GLY A 142 -15.64 0.18 20.36
N CYS A 143 -14.84 1.15 20.74
CA CYS A 143 -13.84 1.02 21.79
C CYS A 143 -14.26 1.91 22.96
N ASP A 144 -14.45 1.34 24.13
CA ASP A 144 -14.91 2.06 25.33
C ASP A 144 -13.99 3.24 25.73
N ARG A 145 -12.75 3.23 25.24
CA ARG A 145 -11.75 4.26 25.53
C ARG A 145 -11.66 5.34 24.44
N ARG A 146 -12.43 5.27 23.35
CA ARG A 146 -12.27 6.18 22.20
C ARG A 146 -12.34 7.64 22.62
N ASP A 147 -13.29 8.02 23.44
CA ASP A 147 -13.52 9.43 23.83
C ASP A 147 -12.41 10.00 24.71
N SER A 148 -11.68 9.14 25.42
CA SER A 148 -10.53 9.50 26.26
C SER A 148 -9.18 9.17 25.64
N CYS A 149 -9.16 8.56 24.45
CA CYS A 149 -7.95 8.06 23.83
C CYS A 149 -7.19 9.16 23.09
N VAL A 150 -6.10 9.64 23.68
CA VAL A 150 -5.25 10.66 23.06
C VAL A 150 -4.59 10.16 21.77
N THR A 151 -4.25 8.86 21.73
CA THR A 151 -3.55 8.27 20.56
C THR A 151 -4.45 8.10 19.35
N VAL A 152 -5.77 8.12 19.47
CA VAL A 152 -6.69 8.03 18.34
C VAL A 152 -6.43 9.13 17.32
N ARG A 153 -6.08 10.34 17.77
CA ARG A 153 -5.75 11.47 16.89
C ARG A 153 -4.54 11.22 15.99
N ILE A 154 -3.58 10.40 16.46
CA ILE A 154 -2.42 10.01 15.65
C ILE A 154 -2.88 9.07 14.54
N TRP A 155 -3.68 8.08 14.90
CA TRP A 155 -4.17 7.08 13.95
C TRP A 155 -5.11 7.67 12.90
N GLU A 156 -5.97 8.60 13.28
CA GLU A 156 -6.82 9.37 12.37
C GLU A 156 -5.95 10.11 11.33
N ARG A 157 -4.93 10.85 11.77
CA ARG A 157 -4.03 11.58 10.86
C ARG A 157 -3.24 10.67 9.93
N ILE A 158 -2.80 9.50 10.40
CA ILE A 158 -2.12 8.52 9.56
C ILE A 158 -3.10 7.95 8.54
N ASN A 159 -4.30 7.59 8.95
CA ASN A 159 -5.35 7.09 8.08
C ASN A 159 -5.71 8.10 6.99
N ASP A 160 -5.87 9.37 7.35
CA ASP A 160 -6.17 10.46 6.42
C ASP A 160 -5.03 10.68 5.41
N ALA A 161 -3.77 10.64 5.88
CA ALA A 161 -2.60 10.77 5.03
C ALA A 161 -2.49 9.60 4.02
N VAL A 162 -2.70 8.37 4.48
CA VAL A 162 -2.70 7.19 3.60
C VAL A 162 -3.81 7.29 2.56
N ASN A 163 -5.04 7.57 2.99
CA ASN A 163 -6.17 7.72 2.08
C ASN A 163 -5.95 8.88 1.10
N GLY A 164 -5.43 10.02 1.57
CA GLY A 164 -5.11 11.16 0.72
C GLY A 164 -4.11 10.81 -0.39
N VAL A 165 -3.06 10.05 -0.07
CA VAL A 165 -2.07 9.62 -1.07
C VAL A 165 -2.67 8.64 -2.07
N VAL A 166 -3.28 7.54 -1.59
CA VAL A 166 -3.75 6.49 -2.50
C VAL A 166 -4.94 6.92 -3.37
N ASP A 167 -5.72 7.88 -2.91
CA ASP A 167 -6.88 8.39 -3.65
C ASP A 167 -6.52 9.51 -4.63
N SER A 168 -5.37 10.19 -4.43
CA SER A 168 -4.89 11.23 -5.35
C SER A 168 -4.12 10.67 -6.56
N ILE A 169 -3.63 9.44 -6.49
CA ILE A 169 -2.85 8.82 -7.56
C ILE A 169 -3.77 7.94 -8.41
N THR A 170 -3.82 8.21 -9.70
CA THR A 170 -4.59 7.42 -10.69
C THR A 170 -3.71 6.41 -11.42
N LEU A 171 -4.34 5.48 -12.10
CA LEU A 171 -3.65 4.55 -13.00
C LEU A 171 -3.02 5.29 -14.19
N ALA A 172 -3.58 6.43 -14.60
CA ALA A 172 -3.00 7.30 -15.62
C ALA A 172 -1.69 7.93 -15.15
N ASP A 173 -1.63 8.43 -13.90
CA ASP A 173 -0.39 8.98 -13.34
C ASP A 173 0.71 7.91 -13.27
N MET A 174 0.35 6.68 -12.88
CA MET A 174 1.29 5.56 -12.90
C MET A 174 1.79 5.23 -14.32
N LEU A 175 0.95 5.38 -15.33
CA LEU A 175 1.32 5.20 -16.73
C LEU A 175 2.29 6.30 -17.19
N GLU A 176 2.07 7.55 -16.79
CA GLU A 176 2.99 8.67 -17.04
C GLU A 176 4.37 8.39 -16.43
N TRP A 177 4.44 8.00 -15.16
CA TRP A 177 5.70 7.62 -14.50
C TRP A 177 6.42 6.46 -15.20
N HIS A 178 5.67 5.46 -15.69
CA HIS A 178 6.25 4.37 -16.47
C HIS A 178 6.92 4.88 -17.74
N ASN A 179 6.27 5.80 -18.46
CA ASN A 179 6.79 6.37 -19.70
C ASN A 179 8.03 7.26 -19.45
N GLU A 180 8.04 8.04 -18.39
CA GLU A 180 9.20 8.83 -17.96
C GLU A 180 10.42 7.93 -17.71
N THR A 181 10.23 6.88 -16.90
CA THR A 181 11.32 5.93 -16.58
C THR A 181 11.84 5.20 -17.83
N SER A 182 10.96 4.92 -18.80
CA SER A 182 11.34 4.23 -20.04
C SER A 182 12.12 5.13 -21.00
N ASN A 183 11.89 6.43 -20.97
CA ASN A 183 12.57 7.42 -21.82
C ASN A 183 13.97 7.80 -21.31
N ASP A 184 14.26 7.66 -20.01
CA ASP A 184 15.57 7.97 -19.43
C ASP A 184 16.69 6.98 -19.84
N TYR A 185 16.35 5.88 -20.51
CA TYR A 185 17.32 4.87 -21.00
C TYR A 185 17.69 5.02 -22.47
N VAL A 186 17.30 6.08 -23.13
CA VAL A 186 17.72 6.34 -24.52
C VAL A 186 18.95 7.27 -24.50
N ILE A 187 20.14 6.68 -24.45
CA ILE A 187 21.43 7.31 -24.75
C ILE A 187 21.92 6.73 -26.07
#